data_763fcb93ff6889b423d12649dc1f65bc
#
_entry.id   763fcb93ff6889b423d12649dc1f65bc
#
_cell.length_a   1.000
_cell.length_b   1.000
_cell.length_c   1.000
_cell.angle_alpha   90.00
_cell.angle_beta   90.00
_cell.angle_gamma   90.00
#
_symmetry.space_group_name_H-M   'P 1'
#
loop_
_entity.id
_entity.type
_entity.pdbx_description
1 polymer ?
#
loop_
_entity_poly.entity_id
_entity_poly.type
_entity_poly.pdbx_seq_one_letter_code
_entity_poly.pdbx_strand_id
1 'polypeptide(L)'
;IATQIVVERQLQEQGISRYDMGPTPPEARKNFVSKVWEWKEKSGNTITTQMRRMGDSVDWSREYFTMDPKLSQTVTETFVQLYEQGLIYRGKRLVNWDPVLQSAVSDLEVENEERNSFMWHILYPFSDGPQTAADGTPLAGMHIATTRPETMLADGALCVHPDDERYQHLIGKLVDLPLCDRKIPIIADDFVDKEFGSGCVKITGAHDFNDYACSQRHGLPLITIFTLDAKINGNGPAAYRGLDRYDCRKAVLKDLEAQGFLEKSVPHKNMVPVCARTGQVVEPMLTDQWFVAMSKVSDQDPTGKSIAQKAIDAVASGQVSFVPENWVNTYNQWMNNIQDWCISRQLWWGHQIPAWYDEEGNVIVARNEAEAQAKAPGKQLRRDDDVLDTWYSSALVPFSTMGWPNQGNAPTDDYNLYLPSSVLVTGYDIIFFWVARMIMMTTHFT
;
A
#
# COMPACT_ATOMS: atom_id res chain seq x y z
N ILE A 1 -8.82 -4.73 9.71
CA ILE A 1 -9.64 -4.15 8.63
C ILE A 1 -11.03 -4.77 8.61
N ALA A 2 -11.17 -6.10 8.50
CA ALA A 2 -12.46 -6.77 8.34
C ALA A 2 -13.49 -6.42 9.43
N THR A 3 -13.10 -6.42 10.70
CA THR A 3 -14.02 -6.10 11.83
C THR A 3 -14.56 -4.67 11.72
N GLN A 4 -13.72 -3.72 11.36
CA GLN A 4 -14.16 -2.33 11.16
C GLN A 4 -15.20 -2.24 10.04
N ILE A 5 -14.96 -2.90 8.90
CA ILE A 5 -15.89 -2.90 7.75
C ILE A 5 -17.25 -3.48 8.15
N VAL A 6 -17.28 -4.55 8.95
CA VAL A 6 -18.54 -5.13 9.44
C VAL A 6 -19.33 -4.12 10.26
N VAL A 7 -18.67 -3.45 11.20
CA VAL A 7 -19.34 -2.46 12.06
C VAL A 7 -19.76 -1.22 11.24
N GLU A 8 -18.94 -0.78 10.29
CA GLU A 8 -19.30 0.33 9.38
C GLU A 8 -20.56 0.00 8.55
N ARG A 9 -20.64 -1.22 8.00
CA ARG A 9 -21.86 -1.65 7.27
C ARG A 9 -23.10 -1.62 8.15
N GLN A 10 -23.00 -2.11 9.39
CA GLN A 10 -24.13 -2.07 10.33
C GLN A 10 -24.56 -0.63 10.67
N LEU A 11 -23.62 0.30 10.76
CA LEU A 11 -23.92 1.71 10.97
C LEU A 11 -24.53 2.35 9.70
N GLN A 12 -24.02 2.01 8.52
CA GLN A 12 -24.56 2.50 7.24
C GLN A 12 -26.00 2.04 7.01
N GLU A 13 -26.39 0.83 7.42
CA GLU A 13 -27.78 0.35 7.39
C GLU A 13 -28.69 1.22 8.25
N GLN A 14 -28.15 1.92 9.25
CA GLN A 14 -28.85 2.87 10.11
C GLN A 14 -28.69 4.32 9.63
N GLY A 15 -28.02 4.55 8.49
CA GLY A 15 -27.75 5.88 7.95
C GLY A 15 -26.70 6.67 8.72
N ILE A 16 -25.83 5.98 9.49
CA ILE A 16 -24.80 6.60 10.35
C ILE A 16 -23.41 6.36 9.74
N SER A 17 -22.65 7.43 9.55
CA SER A 17 -21.21 7.35 9.27
C SER A 17 -20.40 7.29 10.57
N ARG A 18 -19.24 6.63 10.56
CA ARG A 18 -18.32 6.66 11.71
C ARG A 18 -17.95 8.08 12.13
N TYR A 19 -17.90 9.00 11.18
CA TYR A 19 -17.57 10.41 11.43
C TYR A 19 -18.67 11.19 12.17
N ASP A 20 -19.92 10.68 12.10
CA ASP A 20 -21.07 11.30 12.74
C ASP A 20 -21.28 10.80 14.19
N MET A 21 -20.41 9.92 14.69
CA MET A 21 -20.57 9.31 16.02
C MET A 21 -20.16 10.21 17.19
N GLY A 22 -19.76 11.45 16.94
CA GLY A 22 -19.40 12.41 17.98
C GLY A 22 -19.25 13.81 17.42
N PRO A 23 -19.33 14.85 18.30
CA PRO A 23 -19.23 16.25 17.91
C PRO A 23 -17.83 16.67 17.43
N THR A 24 -16.80 15.89 17.80
CA THR A 24 -15.41 16.10 17.37
C THR A 24 -14.81 14.80 16.83
N PRO A 25 -13.82 14.87 15.92
CA PRO A 25 -13.18 13.66 15.39
C PRO A 25 -12.63 12.71 16.48
N PRO A 26 -11.97 13.16 17.55
CA PRO A 26 -11.53 12.27 18.63
C PRO A 26 -12.68 11.56 19.36
N GLU A 27 -13.78 12.26 19.60
CA GLU A 27 -14.97 11.67 20.24
C GLU A 27 -15.69 10.70 19.30
N ALA A 28 -15.82 11.04 18.02
CA ALA A 28 -16.36 10.13 17.03
C ALA A 28 -15.55 8.84 16.94
N ARG A 29 -14.21 8.94 16.92
CA ARG A 29 -13.31 7.77 16.96
C ARG A 29 -13.51 6.94 18.22
N LYS A 30 -13.55 7.58 19.39
CA LYS A 30 -13.75 6.89 20.67
C LYS A 30 -15.07 6.10 20.68
N ASN A 31 -16.16 6.74 20.24
CA ASN A 31 -17.48 6.12 20.21
C ASN A 31 -17.56 4.97 19.18
N PHE A 32 -16.94 5.16 18.02
CA PHE A 32 -16.85 4.10 17.01
C PHE A 32 -16.05 2.90 17.53
N VAL A 33 -14.88 3.12 18.12
CA VAL A 33 -14.05 2.06 18.70
C VAL A 33 -14.81 1.32 19.81
N SER A 34 -15.57 2.03 20.66
CA SER A 34 -16.45 1.40 21.65
C SER A 34 -17.47 0.48 21.01
N LYS A 35 -18.04 0.89 19.85
CA LYS A 35 -18.99 0.07 19.09
C LYS A 35 -18.35 -1.19 18.53
N VAL A 36 -17.09 -1.10 18.11
CA VAL A 36 -16.34 -2.29 17.66
C VAL A 36 -16.06 -3.24 18.84
N TRP A 37 -15.77 -2.72 20.04
CA TRP A 37 -15.64 -3.56 21.24
C TRP A 37 -16.95 -4.25 21.63
N GLU A 38 -18.10 -3.57 21.54
CA GLU A 38 -19.42 -4.19 21.75
C GLU A 38 -19.65 -5.35 20.75
N TRP A 39 -19.28 -5.16 19.48
CA TRP A 39 -19.35 -6.22 18.48
C TRP A 39 -18.42 -7.39 18.81
N LYS A 40 -17.19 -7.12 19.25
CA LYS A 40 -16.24 -8.15 19.71
C LYS A 40 -16.81 -8.96 20.87
N GLU A 41 -17.36 -8.32 21.87
CA GLU A 41 -17.96 -9.03 23.02
C GLU A 41 -19.15 -9.92 22.58
N LYS A 42 -19.97 -9.43 21.66
CA LYS A 42 -21.13 -10.16 21.17
C LYS A 42 -20.79 -11.35 20.28
N SER A 43 -19.79 -11.21 19.40
CA SER A 43 -19.49 -12.21 18.36
C SER A 43 -18.16 -12.95 18.57
N GLY A 44 -17.25 -12.43 19.38
CA GLY A 44 -15.90 -12.96 19.55
C GLY A 44 -15.84 -14.38 20.08
N ASN A 45 -16.75 -14.77 20.96
CA ASN A 45 -16.79 -16.10 21.56
C ASN A 45 -17.51 -17.14 20.68
N THR A 46 -18.02 -16.76 19.51
CA THR A 46 -18.73 -17.69 18.62
C THR A 46 -17.79 -18.78 18.12
N ILE A 47 -16.59 -18.40 17.65
CA ILE A 47 -15.62 -19.35 17.13
C ILE A 47 -15.17 -20.36 18.18
N THR A 48 -14.84 -19.91 19.39
CA THR A 48 -14.39 -20.81 20.47
C THR A 48 -15.50 -21.74 20.93
N THR A 49 -16.77 -21.30 20.92
CA THR A 49 -17.92 -22.14 21.16
C THR A 49 -18.11 -23.22 20.08
N GLN A 50 -17.90 -22.85 18.81
CA GLN A 50 -17.95 -23.79 17.69
C GLN A 50 -16.83 -24.81 17.77
N MET A 51 -15.59 -24.39 18.02
CA MET A 51 -14.43 -25.28 18.20
C MET A 51 -14.67 -26.30 19.34
N ARG A 52 -15.16 -25.84 20.49
CA ARG A 52 -15.52 -26.76 21.61
C ARG A 52 -16.55 -27.78 21.18
N ARG A 53 -17.55 -27.43 20.37
CA ARG A 53 -18.55 -28.36 19.84
C ARG A 53 -17.97 -29.34 18.82
N MET A 54 -16.95 -28.93 18.07
CA MET A 54 -16.24 -29.81 17.14
C MET A 54 -15.28 -30.76 17.86
N GLY A 55 -15.01 -30.55 19.13
CA GLY A 55 -14.14 -31.41 19.94
C GLY A 55 -12.66 -31.02 19.82
N ASP A 56 -12.35 -29.77 19.45
CA ASP A 56 -10.98 -29.31 19.37
C ASP A 56 -10.32 -29.34 20.76
N SER A 57 -9.15 -29.97 20.82
CA SER A 57 -8.38 -30.17 22.04
C SER A 57 -7.28 -29.13 22.17
N VAL A 58 -7.62 -28.02 22.81
CA VAL A 58 -6.67 -26.90 23.08
C VAL A 58 -6.76 -26.50 24.55
N ASP A 59 -5.77 -25.82 25.05
CA ASP A 59 -5.78 -25.22 26.38
C ASP A 59 -6.61 -23.94 26.39
N TRP A 60 -7.90 -24.05 26.67
CA TRP A 60 -8.85 -22.94 26.71
C TRP A 60 -8.53 -21.89 27.79
N SER A 61 -7.71 -22.19 28.76
CA SER A 61 -7.27 -21.22 29.78
C SER A 61 -6.26 -20.21 29.23
N ARG A 62 -5.67 -20.49 28.08
CA ARG A 62 -4.69 -19.66 27.37
C ARG A 62 -5.29 -18.95 26.16
N GLU A 63 -6.62 -18.82 26.12
CA GLU A 63 -7.29 -18.02 25.09
C GLU A 63 -6.80 -16.57 25.16
N TYR A 64 -6.50 -15.96 24.02
CA TYR A 64 -6.05 -14.60 23.91
C TYR A 64 -6.76 -13.88 22.75
N PHE A 65 -6.79 -12.56 22.84
CA PHE A 65 -7.26 -11.68 21.79
C PHE A 65 -6.14 -10.73 21.37
N THR A 66 -5.99 -10.50 20.06
CA THR A 66 -4.85 -9.73 19.50
C THR A 66 -4.74 -8.30 20.01
N MET A 67 -5.83 -7.72 20.52
CA MET A 67 -5.85 -6.39 21.12
C MET A 67 -5.72 -6.40 22.65
N ASP A 68 -5.45 -7.56 23.26
CA ASP A 68 -5.19 -7.64 24.70
C ASP A 68 -3.96 -6.78 25.08
N PRO A 69 -3.94 -6.19 26.28
CA PRO A 69 -2.86 -5.30 26.72
C PRO A 69 -1.46 -5.91 26.55
N LYS A 70 -1.31 -7.22 26.84
CA LYS A 70 -0.04 -7.95 26.73
C LYS A 70 0.47 -8.02 25.28
N LEU A 71 -0.42 -8.35 24.35
CA LEU A 71 -0.07 -8.41 22.91
C LEU A 71 0.14 -7.00 22.34
N SER A 72 -0.68 -6.05 22.75
CA SER A 72 -0.51 -4.63 22.37
C SER A 72 0.83 -4.07 22.83
N GLN A 73 1.34 -4.49 23.99
CA GLN A 73 2.68 -4.13 24.46
C GLN A 73 3.77 -4.67 23.53
N THR A 74 3.68 -5.93 23.11
CA THR A 74 4.62 -6.53 22.14
C THR A 74 4.62 -5.78 20.82
N VAL A 75 3.43 -5.43 20.31
CA VAL A 75 3.29 -4.65 19.06
C VAL A 75 4.00 -3.30 19.19
N THR A 76 3.77 -2.59 20.29
CA THR A 76 4.42 -1.30 20.56
C THR A 76 5.94 -1.47 20.67
N GLU A 77 6.40 -2.46 21.43
CA GLU A 77 7.83 -2.70 21.64
C GLU A 77 8.58 -3.01 20.35
N THR A 78 8.04 -3.90 19.52
CA THR A 78 8.65 -4.25 18.23
C THR A 78 8.71 -3.05 17.29
N PHE A 79 7.69 -2.22 17.25
CA PHE A 79 7.69 -0.99 16.45
C PHE A 79 8.79 -0.02 16.90
N VAL A 80 8.88 0.22 18.22
CA VAL A 80 9.87 1.14 18.78
C VAL A 80 11.29 0.62 18.52
N GLN A 81 11.55 -0.67 18.75
CA GLN A 81 12.87 -1.26 18.50
C GLN A 81 13.25 -1.19 17.01
N LEU A 82 12.35 -1.53 16.09
CA LEU A 82 12.64 -1.41 14.66
C LEU A 82 12.89 0.02 14.22
N TYR A 83 12.19 0.98 14.81
CA TYR A 83 12.43 2.40 14.55
C TYR A 83 13.81 2.85 15.09
N GLU A 84 14.16 2.47 16.30
CA GLU A 84 15.47 2.77 16.91
C GLU A 84 16.62 2.11 16.14
N GLN A 85 16.39 0.95 15.52
CA GLN A 85 17.32 0.27 14.61
C GLN A 85 17.37 0.91 13.21
N GLY A 86 16.57 1.93 12.93
CA GLY A 86 16.50 2.57 11.62
C GLY A 86 15.86 1.70 10.53
N LEU A 87 15.06 0.70 10.93
CA LEU A 87 14.35 -0.23 10.03
C LEU A 87 12.89 0.16 9.81
N ILE A 88 12.29 0.97 10.66
CA ILE A 88 11.01 1.62 10.40
C ILE A 88 11.24 3.08 10.02
N TYR A 89 10.53 3.54 9.00
CA TYR A 89 10.58 4.93 8.56
C TYR A 89 9.20 5.39 8.08
N ARG A 90 8.98 6.70 8.11
CA ARG A 90 7.82 7.35 7.48
C ARG A 90 8.26 8.01 6.18
N GLY A 91 7.54 7.79 5.11
CA GLY A 91 7.89 8.35 3.82
C GLY A 91 6.73 8.43 2.85
N LYS A 92 6.86 9.34 1.89
CA LYS A 92 5.91 9.52 0.81
C LYS A 92 6.23 8.56 -0.33
N ARG A 93 5.39 7.57 -0.54
CA ARG A 93 5.54 6.57 -1.60
C ARG A 93 4.21 6.27 -2.27
N LEU A 94 4.29 5.71 -3.48
CA LEU A 94 3.12 5.21 -4.17
C LEU A 94 2.63 3.92 -3.49
N VAL A 95 1.36 3.88 -3.13
CA VAL A 95 0.72 2.73 -2.48
C VAL A 95 -0.61 2.42 -3.16
N ASN A 96 -1.08 1.19 -3.03
CA ASN A 96 -2.45 0.84 -3.37
C ASN A 96 -3.41 1.48 -2.36
N TRP A 97 -4.35 2.26 -2.85
CA TRP A 97 -5.28 3.04 -2.05
C TRP A 97 -6.73 2.65 -2.37
N ASP A 98 -7.50 2.32 -1.36
CA ASP A 98 -8.94 2.15 -1.50
C ASP A 98 -9.64 3.50 -1.25
N PRO A 99 -10.25 4.13 -2.28
CA PRO A 99 -10.82 5.45 -2.15
C PRO A 99 -12.13 5.49 -1.35
N VAL A 100 -12.80 4.35 -1.19
CA VAL A 100 -14.03 4.25 -0.38
C VAL A 100 -13.68 4.08 1.09
N LEU A 101 -12.75 3.19 1.39
CA LEU A 101 -12.22 2.99 2.74
C LEU A 101 -11.33 4.16 3.19
N GLN A 102 -10.78 4.91 2.23
CA GLN A 102 -9.78 5.96 2.41
C GLN A 102 -8.56 5.49 3.22
N SER A 103 -8.01 4.37 2.80
CA SER A 103 -6.85 3.74 3.45
C SER A 103 -5.96 3.05 2.43
N ALA A 104 -4.66 2.99 2.75
CA ALA A 104 -3.75 2.10 2.06
C ALA A 104 -4.17 0.63 2.29
N VAL A 105 -4.00 -0.19 1.26
CA VAL A 105 -4.21 -1.64 1.29
C VAL A 105 -2.91 -2.33 0.88
N SER A 106 -2.70 -3.54 1.38
CA SER A 106 -1.53 -4.33 1.01
C SER A 106 -1.63 -4.78 -0.45
N ASP A 107 -0.50 -4.83 -1.15
CA ASP A 107 -0.45 -5.33 -2.54
C ASP A 107 -1.05 -6.73 -2.67
N LEU A 108 -0.90 -7.54 -1.64
CA LEU A 108 -1.45 -8.89 -1.57
C LEU A 108 -2.98 -8.93 -1.31
N GLU A 109 -3.59 -7.82 -0.91
CA GLU A 109 -5.04 -7.66 -0.77
C GLU A 109 -5.69 -7.07 -2.03
N VAL A 110 -4.90 -6.91 -3.10
CA VAL A 110 -5.36 -6.45 -4.41
C VAL A 110 -5.50 -7.64 -5.35
N GLU A 111 -6.69 -7.87 -5.81
CA GLU A 111 -7.02 -8.88 -6.80
C GLU A 111 -7.18 -8.23 -8.18
N ASN A 112 -6.73 -8.92 -9.22
CA ASN A 112 -6.90 -8.42 -10.58
C ASN A 112 -8.14 -9.05 -11.22
N GLU A 113 -9.13 -8.24 -11.55
CA GLU A 113 -10.34 -8.66 -12.24
C GLU A 113 -10.30 -8.27 -13.71
N GLU A 114 -10.61 -9.22 -14.60
CA GLU A 114 -10.79 -8.90 -16.01
C GLU A 114 -12.11 -8.14 -16.22
N ARG A 115 -12.04 -6.93 -16.75
CA ARG A 115 -13.19 -6.10 -17.08
C ARG A 115 -13.16 -5.64 -18.51
N ASN A 116 -14.34 -5.60 -19.16
CA ASN A 116 -14.49 -5.00 -20.46
C ASN A 116 -14.32 -3.48 -20.38
N SER A 117 -13.46 -2.95 -21.20
CA SER A 117 -13.12 -1.53 -21.28
C SER A 117 -12.78 -1.14 -22.71
N PHE A 118 -12.06 -0.06 -22.86
CA PHE A 118 -11.52 0.40 -24.13
C PHE A 118 -10.06 0.78 -23.99
N MET A 119 -9.34 0.68 -25.10
CA MET A 119 -8.06 1.33 -25.30
C MET A 119 -8.33 2.58 -26.11
N TRP A 120 -8.08 3.75 -25.53
CA TRP A 120 -8.27 5.05 -26.17
C TRP A 120 -6.97 5.50 -26.79
N HIS A 121 -7.01 5.85 -28.08
CA HIS A 121 -5.88 6.39 -28.82
C HIS A 121 -5.99 7.90 -28.89
N ILE A 122 -4.97 8.60 -28.39
CA ILE A 122 -4.98 10.05 -28.19
C ILE A 122 -3.73 10.64 -28.86
N LEU A 123 -3.91 11.73 -29.60
CA LEU A 123 -2.83 12.51 -30.20
C LEU A 123 -2.36 13.60 -29.24
N TYR A 124 -1.05 13.62 -28.95
CA TYR A 124 -0.37 14.69 -28.22
C TYR A 124 0.43 15.51 -29.25
N PRO A 125 -0.03 16.71 -29.64
CA PRO A 125 0.62 17.52 -30.68
C PRO A 125 2.02 17.99 -30.26
N PHE A 126 2.94 18.06 -31.22
CA PHE A 126 4.25 18.65 -30.94
C PHE A 126 4.14 20.14 -30.68
N SER A 127 4.85 20.61 -29.66
CA SER A 127 4.82 22.03 -29.24
C SER A 127 5.41 22.98 -30.29
N ASP A 128 6.32 22.49 -31.12
CA ASP A 128 7.00 23.28 -32.15
C ASP A 128 6.42 23.04 -33.56
N GLY A 129 5.20 22.49 -33.63
CA GLY A 129 4.55 22.13 -34.89
C GLY A 129 4.94 20.74 -35.41
N PRO A 130 4.32 20.31 -36.51
CA PRO A 130 4.51 18.97 -37.07
C PRO A 130 5.99 18.61 -37.29
N GLN A 131 6.36 17.39 -36.96
CA GLN A 131 7.70 16.83 -37.20
C GLN A 131 7.66 15.89 -38.42
N THR A 132 8.78 15.30 -38.75
CA THR A 132 8.90 14.30 -39.81
C THR A 132 9.09 12.94 -39.16
N ALA A 133 8.28 11.94 -39.54
CA ALA A 133 8.43 10.56 -39.10
C ALA A 133 9.69 9.91 -39.74
N ALA A 134 10.12 8.77 -39.24
CA ALA A 134 11.30 8.08 -39.74
C ALA A 134 11.19 7.69 -41.24
N ASP A 135 9.98 7.50 -41.78
CA ASP A 135 9.68 7.23 -43.16
C ASP A 135 9.54 8.48 -44.06
N GLY A 136 9.75 9.68 -43.48
CA GLY A 136 9.65 10.97 -44.15
C GLY A 136 8.23 11.57 -44.23
N THR A 137 7.23 10.92 -43.63
CA THR A 137 5.86 11.47 -43.61
C THR A 137 5.69 12.53 -42.54
N PRO A 138 4.79 13.55 -42.71
CA PRO A 138 4.46 14.52 -41.67
C PRO A 138 3.81 13.82 -40.46
N LEU A 139 4.28 14.18 -39.26
CA LEU A 139 3.80 13.67 -37.99
C LEU A 139 3.32 14.87 -37.13
N ALA A 140 2.02 14.95 -36.89
CA ALA A 140 1.40 16.06 -36.16
C ALA A 140 1.70 16.04 -34.65
N GLY A 141 1.94 14.88 -34.08
CA GLY A 141 2.19 14.67 -32.65
C GLY A 141 2.53 13.21 -32.35
N MET A 142 2.62 12.90 -31.07
CA MET A 142 2.79 11.53 -30.58
C MET A 142 1.44 10.87 -30.35
N HIS A 143 1.32 9.64 -30.79
CA HIS A 143 0.12 8.82 -30.58
C HIS A 143 0.31 7.94 -29.35
N ILE A 144 -0.55 8.07 -28.36
CA ILE A 144 -0.56 7.21 -27.17
C ILE A 144 -1.82 6.34 -27.12
N ALA A 145 -1.74 5.20 -26.47
CA ALA A 145 -2.86 4.33 -26.19
C ALA A 145 -2.98 4.11 -24.67
N THR A 146 -4.13 4.37 -24.10
CA THR A 146 -4.35 4.27 -22.65
C THR A 146 -5.70 3.66 -22.29
N THR A 147 -5.77 2.93 -21.21
CA THR A 147 -7.01 2.48 -20.56
C THR A 147 -7.51 3.45 -19.49
N ARG A 148 -6.71 4.50 -19.18
CA ARG A 148 -6.98 5.46 -18.10
C ARG A 148 -6.81 6.92 -18.58
N PRO A 149 -7.68 7.40 -19.48
CA PRO A 149 -7.54 8.75 -20.03
C PRO A 149 -7.67 9.87 -18.99
N GLU A 150 -8.38 9.65 -17.88
CA GLU A 150 -8.49 10.63 -16.80
C GLU A 150 -7.15 10.98 -16.14
N THR A 151 -6.20 10.02 -16.09
CA THR A 151 -4.89 10.26 -15.46
C THR A 151 -3.95 11.07 -16.35
N MET A 152 -4.25 11.23 -17.65
CA MET A 152 -3.42 12.06 -18.55
C MET A 152 -3.26 13.49 -18.04
N LEU A 153 -4.23 13.99 -17.29
CA LEU A 153 -4.18 15.33 -16.70
C LEU A 153 -2.98 15.52 -15.76
N ALA A 154 -2.32 14.44 -15.34
CA ALA A 154 -1.13 14.46 -14.49
C ALA A 154 0.15 13.98 -15.20
N ASP A 155 0.14 13.80 -16.53
CA ASP A 155 1.32 13.33 -17.25
C ASP A 155 2.51 14.25 -17.07
N GLY A 156 3.66 13.65 -16.78
CA GLY A 156 4.95 14.35 -16.65
C GLY A 156 5.85 14.20 -17.87
N ALA A 157 5.63 13.17 -18.68
CA ALA A 157 6.39 12.90 -19.92
C ALA A 157 5.62 11.93 -20.81
N LEU A 158 6.05 11.82 -22.07
CA LEU A 158 5.84 10.63 -22.92
C LEU A 158 7.13 9.83 -22.93
N CYS A 159 7.02 8.51 -23.00
CA CYS A 159 8.17 7.62 -22.99
C CYS A 159 8.13 6.66 -24.17
N VAL A 160 9.28 6.45 -24.81
CA VAL A 160 9.48 5.50 -25.90
C VAL A 160 10.65 4.58 -25.55
N HIS A 161 10.75 3.43 -26.22
CA HIS A 161 11.92 2.59 -26.04
C HIS A 161 13.14 3.24 -26.73
N PRO A 162 14.35 3.22 -26.13
CA PRO A 162 15.54 3.88 -26.70
C PRO A 162 15.94 3.29 -28.06
N ASP A 163 15.68 2.00 -28.32
CA ASP A 163 15.98 1.33 -29.60
C ASP A 163 14.81 1.33 -30.58
N ASP A 164 13.77 2.14 -30.34
CA ASP A 164 12.67 2.26 -31.31
C ASP A 164 13.00 3.30 -32.38
N GLU A 165 13.41 2.81 -33.54
CA GLU A 165 13.81 3.64 -34.68
C GLU A 165 12.73 4.63 -35.15
N ARG A 166 11.44 4.32 -34.86
CA ARG A 166 10.32 5.22 -35.18
C ARG A 166 10.40 6.55 -34.43
N TYR A 167 10.95 6.55 -33.21
CA TYR A 167 10.85 7.66 -32.28
C TYR A 167 12.21 8.21 -31.79
N GLN A 168 13.33 7.54 -32.08
CA GLN A 168 14.67 7.97 -31.61
C GLN A 168 14.97 9.44 -31.87
N HIS A 169 14.64 9.94 -33.06
CA HIS A 169 14.87 11.32 -33.47
C HIS A 169 13.93 12.35 -32.80
N LEU A 170 12.90 11.88 -32.11
CA LEU A 170 11.93 12.70 -31.39
C LEU A 170 12.24 12.82 -29.89
N ILE A 171 13.17 12.03 -29.35
CA ILE A 171 13.58 12.08 -27.96
C ILE A 171 14.11 13.48 -27.63
N GLY A 172 13.64 14.05 -26.51
CA GLY A 172 13.97 15.40 -26.07
C GLY A 172 13.07 16.51 -26.62
N LYS A 173 12.21 16.20 -27.63
CA LYS A 173 11.20 17.16 -28.09
C LYS A 173 10.05 17.30 -27.08
N LEU A 174 9.31 18.40 -27.20
CA LEU A 174 8.15 18.68 -26.36
C LEU A 174 6.85 18.44 -27.11
N VAL A 175 5.87 17.94 -26.39
CA VAL A 175 4.47 17.86 -26.83
C VAL A 175 3.58 18.72 -25.92
N ASP A 176 2.52 19.27 -26.48
CA ASP A 176 1.49 19.94 -25.71
C ASP A 176 0.56 18.88 -25.10
N LEU A 177 0.40 18.92 -23.79
CA LEU A 177 -0.51 17.99 -23.10
C LEU A 177 -1.97 18.42 -23.37
N PRO A 178 -2.75 17.62 -24.11
CA PRO A 178 -4.13 18.00 -24.41
C PRO A 178 -4.95 18.31 -23.14
N LEU A 179 -5.87 19.26 -23.22
CA LEU A 179 -6.74 19.73 -22.14
C LEU A 179 -6.00 20.36 -20.94
N CYS A 180 -4.69 20.48 -21.00
CA CYS A 180 -3.82 21.08 -19.97
C CYS A 180 -2.94 22.18 -20.57
N ASP A 181 -2.68 23.22 -19.79
CA ASP A 181 -1.73 24.27 -20.18
C ASP A 181 -0.31 23.87 -19.74
N ARG A 182 0.19 22.75 -20.30
CA ARG A 182 1.53 22.21 -20.00
C ARG A 182 2.17 21.58 -21.23
N LYS A 183 3.49 21.73 -21.32
CA LYS A 183 4.35 21.01 -22.24
C LYS A 183 5.10 19.93 -21.49
N ILE A 184 5.18 18.75 -22.08
CA ILE A 184 5.86 17.60 -21.49
C ILE A 184 6.90 17.03 -22.46
N PRO A 185 8.05 16.52 -21.98
CA PRO A 185 9.09 15.99 -22.83
C PRO A 185 8.79 14.58 -23.31
N ILE A 186 9.39 14.22 -24.43
CA ILE A 186 9.54 12.83 -24.87
C ILE A 186 10.86 12.31 -24.32
N ILE A 187 10.79 11.26 -23.52
CA ILE A 187 11.96 10.59 -22.91
C ILE A 187 12.09 9.16 -23.45
N ALA A 188 13.19 8.50 -23.14
CA ALA A 188 13.43 7.10 -23.49
C ALA A 188 13.71 6.28 -22.23
N ASP A 189 13.11 5.08 -22.15
CA ASP A 189 13.35 4.13 -21.07
C ASP A 189 13.07 2.69 -21.54
N ASP A 190 13.90 1.74 -21.11
CA ASP A 190 13.87 0.34 -21.56
C ASP A 190 12.61 -0.43 -21.13
N PHE A 191 11.85 0.09 -20.16
CA PHE A 191 10.63 -0.58 -19.70
C PHE A 191 9.47 -0.53 -20.72
N VAL A 192 9.57 0.34 -21.75
CA VAL A 192 8.53 0.48 -22.77
C VAL A 192 8.58 -0.68 -23.75
N ASP A 193 7.44 -1.35 -23.94
CA ASP A 193 7.29 -2.37 -24.97
C ASP A 193 6.98 -1.71 -26.33
N LYS A 194 7.90 -1.85 -27.28
CA LYS A 194 7.80 -1.30 -28.64
C LYS A 194 6.60 -1.84 -29.44
N GLU A 195 6.19 -3.07 -29.13
CA GLU A 195 5.16 -3.78 -29.87
C GLU A 195 3.77 -3.56 -29.26
N PHE A 196 3.70 -3.00 -28.04
CA PHE A 196 2.43 -2.77 -27.39
C PHE A 196 1.84 -1.39 -27.72
N GLY A 197 0.59 -1.37 -28.16
CA GLY A 197 -0.13 -0.14 -28.48
C GLY A 197 0.52 0.65 -29.64
N SER A 198 0.97 1.87 -29.34
CA SER A 198 1.71 2.72 -30.29
C SER A 198 3.23 2.60 -30.13
N GLY A 199 3.74 1.91 -29.09
CA GLY A 199 5.13 1.94 -28.67
C GLY A 199 5.52 3.24 -27.94
N CYS A 200 4.55 4.12 -27.71
CA CYS A 200 4.72 5.34 -26.91
C CYS A 200 3.74 5.32 -25.73
N VAL A 201 4.23 5.47 -24.53
CA VAL A 201 3.43 5.47 -23.31
C VAL A 201 3.46 6.84 -22.63
N LYS A 202 2.33 7.24 -22.05
CA LYS A 202 2.26 8.40 -21.18
C LYS A 202 2.82 8.05 -19.80
N ILE A 203 3.52 8.96 -19.15
CA ILE A 203 4.09 8.75 -17.81
C ILE A 203 3.35 9.60 -16.79
N THR A 204 2.61 8.91 -15.92
CA THR A 204 1.84 9.49 -14.83
C THR A 204 2.36 8.98 -13.49
N GLY A 205 3.53 9.43 -13.06
CA GLY A 205 4.29 8.83 -11.96
C GLY A 205 3.61 8.84 -10.58
N ALA A 206 2.56 9.64 -10.39
CA ALA A 206 1.80 9.64 -9.14
C ALA A 206 0.59 8.68 -9.14
N HIS A 207 0.30 7.97 -10.25
CA HIS A 207 -0.91 7.17 -10.42
C HIS A 207 -0.69 5.81 -11.12
N ASP A 208 0.57 5.41 -11.34
CA ASP A 208 0.96 4.10 -11.86
C ASP A 208 2.34 3.70 -11.30
N PHE A 209 2.52 2.43 -10.91
CA PHE A 209 3.76 1.96 -10.29
C PHE A 209 4.95 1.91 -11.26
N ASN A 210 4.74 1.53 -12.51
CA ASN A 210 5.79 1.51 -13.52
C ASN A 210 6.21 2.94 -13.90
N ASP A 211 5.22 3.83 -14.06
CA ASP A 211 5.43 5.25 -14.33
C ASP A 211 6.13 5.93 -13.14
N TYR A 212 5.82 5.53 -11.91
CA TYR A 212 6.50 6.01 -10.71
C TYR A 212 7.99 5.66 -10.73
N ALA A 213 8.31 4.39 -11.02
CA ALA A 213 9.70 3.94 -11.12
C ALA A 213 10.45 4.67 -12.26
N CYS A 214 9.82 4.84 -13.42
CA CYS A 214 10.36 5.64 -14.52
C CYS A 214 10.57 7.11 -14.11
N SER A 215 9.58 7.71 -13.44
CA SER A 215 9.67 9.08 -12.97
C SER A 215 10.82 9.30 -11.99
N GLN A 216 11.07 8.33 -11.10
CA GLN A 216 12.21 8.38 -10.18
C GLN A 216 13.56 8.33 -10.93
N ARG A 217 13.70 7.43 -11.92
CA ARG A 217 14.94 7.33 -12.73
C ARG A 217 15.25 8.61 -13.52
N HIS A 218 14.21 9.27 -14.02
CA HIS A 218 14.33 10.45 -14.89
C HIS A 218 14.12 11.79 -14.16
N GLY A 219 13.88 11.79 -12.84
CA GLY A 219 13.64 13.01 -12.07
C GLY A 219 12.39 13.78 -12.51
N LEU A 220 11.35 13.07 -12.99
CA LEU A 220 10.11 13.71 -13.45
C LEU A 220 9.24 14.18 -12.29
N PRO A 221 8.40 15.20 -12.49
CA PRO A 221 7.48 15.67 -11.47
C PRO A 221 6.40 14.62 -11.17
N LEU A 222 6.12 14.41 -9.88
CA LEU A 222 5.05 13.54 -9.41
C LEU A 222 3.81 14.39 -9.13
N ILE A 223 2.90 14.47 -10.10
CA ILE A 223 1.70 15.29 -10.02
C ILE A 223 0.52 14.43 -9.58
N THR A 224 0.00 14.66 -8.38
CA THR A 224 -1.21 13.99 -7.88
C THR A 224 -2.44 14.78 -8.33
N ILE A 225 -3.40 14.13 -8.99
CA ILE A 225 -4.65 14.77 -9.42
C ILE A 225 -5.89 14.27 -8.67
N PHE A 226 -5.74 13.29 -7.80
CA PHE A 226 -6.86 12.76 -7.02
C PHE A 226 -6.79 13.21 -5.56
N THR A 227 -7.97 13.44 -4.99
CA THR A 227 -8.21 13.48 -3.55
C THR A 227 -8.24 12.05 -2.99
N LEU A 228 -8.26 11.89 -1.67
CA LEU A 228 -8.30 10.58 -1.03
C LEU A 228 -9.57 9.77 -1.36
N ASP A 229 -10.65 10.42 -1.77
CA ASP A 229 -11.90 9.81 -2.27
C ASP A 229 -11.94 9.72 -3.81
N ALA A 230 -10.78 9.80 -4.47
CA ALA A 230 -10.58 9.68 -5.93
C ALA A 230 -11.40 10.66 -6.78
N LYS A 231 -11.58 11.87 -6.31
CA LYS A 231 -12.06 13.01 -7.10
C LYS A 231 -10.90 13.86 -7.61
N ILE A 232 -11.10 14.58 -8.69
CA ILE A 232 -10.07 15.48 -9.22
C ILE A 232 -9.81 16.63 -8.24
N ASN A 233 -8.55 16.80 -7.85
CA ASN A 233 -8.11 17.83 -6.92
C ASN A 233 -7.75 19.16 -7.61
N GLY A 234 -7.16 20.08 -6.85
CA GLY A 234 -6.78 21.42 -7.34
C GLY A 234 -5.66 21.44 -8.39
N ASN A 235 -4.90 20.34 -8.57
CA ASN A 235 -3.85 20.23 -9.59
C ASN A 235 -4.41 19.89 -10.97
N GLY A 236 -5.63 19.36 -11.04
CA GLY A 236 -6.31 19.15 -12.30
C GLY A 236 -6.85 20.47 -12.90
N PRO A 237 -7.13 20.50 -14.22
CA PRO A 237 -7.76 21.63 -14.86
C PRO A 237 -9.09 21.99 -14.19
N ALA A 238 -9.42 23.28 -14.13
CA ALA A 238 -10.60 23.80 -13.42
C ALA A 238 -11.93 23.13 -13.85
N ALA A 239 -12.05 22.78 -15.14
CA ALA A 239 -13.24 22.14 -15.69
C ALA A 239 -13.55 20.75 -15.10
N TYR A 240 -12.56 20.08 -14.54
CA TYR A 240 -12.70 18.70 -14.04
C TYR A 240 -12.63 18.59 -12.51
N ARG A 241 -12.28 19.66 -11.79
CA ARG A 241 -12.13 19.65 -10.33
C ARG A 241 -13.39 19.22 -9.63
N GLY A 242 -13.25 18.32 -8.67
CA GLY A 242 -14.36 17.77 -7.88
C GLY A 242 -15.14 16.64 -8.56
N LEU A 243 -14.90 16.34 -9.83
CA LEU A 243 -15.50 15.19 -10.50
C LEU A 243 -14.89 13.89 -9.96
N ASP A 244 -15.75 12.88 -9.80
CA ASP A 244 -15.28 11.50 -9.58
C ASP A 244 -14.41 11.05 -10.77
N ARG A 245 -13.43 10.17 -10.50
CA ARG A 245 -12.49 9.67 -11.51
C ARG A 245 -13.16 9.14 -12.78
N TYR A 246 -14.28 8.45 -12.67
CA TYR A 246 -15.02 7.91 -13.84
C TYR A 246 -15.86 8.95 -14.57
N ASP A 247 -16.42 9.92 -13.86
CA ASP A 247 -17.10 11.04 -14.49
C ASP A 247 -16.11 12.00 -15.15
N CYS A 248 -14.93 12.19 -14.55
CA CYS A 248 -13.80 12.86 -15.19
C CYS A 248 -13.37 12.15 -16.48
N ARG A 249 -13.25 10.83 -16.47
CA ARG A 249 -12.93 10.03 -17.68
C ARG A 249 -13.89 10.33 -18.81
N LYS A 250 -15.20 10.33 -18.54
CA LYS A 250 -16.24 10.65 -19.55
C LYS A 250 -16.08 12.07 -20.09
N ALA A 251 -15.86 13.04 -19.19
CA ALA A 251 -15.70 14.45 -19.57
C ALA A 251 -14.41 14.67 -20.41
N VAL A 252 -13.30 14.10 -20.00
CA VAL A 252 -12.02 14.14 -20.73
C VAL A 252 -12.18 13.57 -22.14
N LEU A 253 -12.79 12.39 -22.28
CA LEU A 253 -13.00 11.77 -23.59
C LEU A 253 -13.88 12.62 -24.50
N LYS A 254 -14.95 13.20 -23.98
CA LYS A 254 -15.81 14.11 -24.72
C LYS A 254 -15.06 15.35 -25.22
N ASP A 255 -14.23 15.94 -24.37
CA ASP A 255 -13.49 17.16 -24.73
C ASP A 255 -12.34 16.85 -25.70
N LEU A 256 -11.65 15.69 -25.57
CA LEU A 256 -10.66 15.22 -26.53
C LEU A 256 -11.29 14.99 -27.91
N GLU A 257 -12.47 14.40 -27.98
CA GLU A 257 -13.22 14.21 -29.23
C GLU A 257 -13.59 15.55 -29.87
N ALA A 258 -14.12 16.47 -29.07
CA ALA A 258 -14.50 17.80 -29.54
C ALA A 258 -13.33 18.64 -30.07
N GLN A 259 -12.12 18.43 -29.54
CA GLN A 259 -10.90 19.10 -29.97
C GLN A 259 -10.11 18.32 -31.04
N GLY A 260 -10.59 17.13 -31.43
CA GLY A 260 -9.96 16.31 -32.47
C GLY A 260 -8.69 15.58 -32.03
N PHE A 261 -8.49 15.42 -30.71
CA PHE A 261 -7.34 14.68 -30.15
C PHE A 261 -7.66 13.21 -29.88
N LEU A 262 -8.93 12.82 -29.75
CA LEU A 262 -9.33 11.42 -29.65
C LEU A 262 -9.42 10.82 -31.04
N GLU A 263 -8.52 9.91 -31.37
CA GLU A 263 -8.44 9.30 -32.71
C GLU A 263 -9.38 8.10 -32.87
N LYS A 264 -9.37 7.21 -31.88
CA LYS A 264 -10.23 6.02 -31.87
C LYS A 264 -10.35 5.43 -30.47
N SER A 265 -11.43 4.67 -30.28
CA SER A 265 -11.69 3.86 -29.08
C SER A 265 -11.81 2.39 -29.53
N VAL A 266 -10.93 1.53 -29.03
CA VAL A 266 -10.89 0.11 -29.39
C VAL A 266 -11.34 -0.71 -28.19
N PRO A 267 -12.33 -1.61 -28.31
CA PRO A 267 -12.70 -2.51 -27.21
C PRO A 267 -11.48 -3.28 -26.70
N HIS A 268 -11.27 -3.29 -25.40
CA HIS A 268 -10.13 -3.91 -24.75
C HIS A 268 -10.52 -4.53 -23.42
N LYS A 269 -10.06 -5.76 -23.17
CA LYS A 269 -10.16 -6.38 -21.85
C LYS A 269 -9.01 -5.92 -20.99
N ASN A 270 -9.34 -5.32 -19.86
CA ASN A 270 -8.35 -4.76 -18.95
C ASN A 270 -8.39 -5.48 -17.61
N MET A 271 -7.20 -5.78 -17.08
CA MET A 271 -7.04 -6.28 -15.71
C MET A 271 -7.10 -5.09 -14.77
N VAL A 272 -8.15 -5.04 -13.96
CA VAL A 272 -8.42 -3.93 -13.04
C VAL A 272 -8.09 -4.37 -11.61
N PRO A 273 -7.23 -3.64 -10.88
CA PRO A 273 -6.90 -3.96 -9.51
C PRO A 273 -8.07 -3.60 -8.57
N VAL A 274 -8.53 -4.56 -7.80
CA VAL A 274 -9.68 -4.46 -6.90
C VAL A 274 -9.27 -4.86 -5.49
N CYS A 275 -9.71 -4.10 -4.49
CA CYS A 275 -9.51 -4.46 -3.10
C CYS A 275 -10.37 -5.67 -2.72
N ALA A 276 -9.75 -6.79 -2.34
CA ALA A 276 -10.45 -8.03 -1.94
C ALA A 276 -11.42 -7.84 -0.75
N ARG A 277 -11.23 -6.79 0.06
CA ARG A 277 -12.06 -6.52 1.25
C ARG A 277 -13.31 -5.72 0.95
N THR A 278 -13.23 -4.79 0.02
CA THR A 278 -14.32 -3.85 -0.27
C THR A 278 -14.96 -4.07 -1.63
N GLY A 279 -14.28 -4.80 -2.54
CA GLY A 279 -14.68 -4.95 -3.94
C GLY A 279 -14.49 -3.65 -4.76
N GLN A 280 -13.79 -2.66 -4.22
CA GLN A 280 -13.57 -1.39 -4.90
C GLN A 280 -12.30 -1.41 -5.75
N VAL A 281 -12.34 -0.71 -6.87
CA VAL A 281 -11.14 -0.49 -7.70
C VAL A 281 -10.17 0.39 -6.92
N VAL A 282 -8.97 -0.12 -6.67
CA VAL A 282 -7.91 0.63 -6.00
C VAL A 282 -7.27 1.66 -6.93
N GLU A 283 -6.78 2.74 -6.33
CA GLU A 283 -5.98 3.75 -7.02
C GLU A 283 -4.53 3.72 -6.50
N PRO A 284 -3.53 3.63 -7.39
CA PRO A 284 -2.17 3.99 -6.99
C PRO A 284 -2.13 5.45 -6.56
N MET A 285 -1.77 5.72 -5.31
CA MET A 285 -1.73 7.07 -4.76
C MET A 285 -0.46 7.36 -3.98
N LEU A 286 0.06 8.56 -4.15
CA LEU A 286 1.25 9.03 -3.45
C LEU A 286 0.85 9.59 -2.08
N THR A 287 1.09 8.82 -1.02
CA THR A 287 0.72 9.17 0.35
C THR A 287 1.88 8.97 1.33
N ASP A 288 1.84 9.70 2.44
CA ASP A 288 2.76 9.48 3.54
C ASP A 288 2.32 8.25 4.35
N GLN A 289 3.20 7.25 4.43
CA GLN A 289 2.94 5.98 5.09
C GLN A 289 4.14 5.56 5.95
N TRP A 290 3.91 4.63 6.87
CA TRP A 290 4.95 3.96 7.63
C TRP A 290 5.36 2.66 6.95
N PHE A 291 6.66 2.41 6.89
CA PHE A 291 7.25 1.24 6.23
C PHE A 291 8.25 0.54 7.12
N VAL A 292 8.34 -0.79 6.97
CA VAL A 292 9.47 -1.59 7.43
C VAL A 292 10.39 -1.81 6.24
N ALA A 293 11.67 -1.42 6.39
CA ALA A 293 12.71 -1.61 5.38
C ALA A 293 13.23 -3.06 5.43
N MET A 294 12.61 -3.93 4.65
CA MET A 294 12.81 -5.39 4.73
C MET A 294 14.20 -5.85 4.33
N SER A 295 14.80 -5.17 3.35
CA SER A 295 16.11 -5.53 2.79
C SER A 295 17.26 -4.69 3.34
N LYS A 296 16.97 -3.70 4.20
CA LYS A 296 17.99 -2.86 4.83
C LYS A 296 18.66 -3.61 5.98
N VAL A 297 19.98 -3.49 6.07
CA VAL A 297 20.75 -3.93 7.23
C VAL A 297 20.82 -2.79 8.24
N SER A 298 20.48 -3.07 9.50
CA SER A 298 20.68 -2.11 10.58
C SER A 298 22.14 -2.09 11.01
N ASP A 299 22.68 -0.90 11.29
CA ASP A 299 24.03 -0.76 11.85
C ASP A 299 24.15 -1.39 13.26
N GLN A 300 23.02 -1.63 13.92
CA GLN A 300 22.94 -2.28 15.23
C GLN A 300 22.80 -3.80 15.15
N ASP A 301 22.63 -4.37 13.94
CA ASP A 301 22.47 -5.83 13.80
C ASP A 301 23.81 -6.56 13.91
N PRO A 302 23.99 -7.44 14.91
CA PRO A 302 25.27 -8.12 15.12
C PRO A 302 25.62 -9.14 14.04
N THR A 303 24.63 -9.56 13.24
CA THR A 303 24.80 -10.55 12.16
C THR A 303 25.10 -9.90 10.82
N GLY A 304 24.93 -8.58 10.68
CA GLY A 304 25.07 -7.87 9.41
C GLY A 304 24.04 -8.30 8.36
N LYS A 305 22.88 -8.80 8.79
CA LYS A 305 21.83 -9.29 7.90
C LYS A 305 20.54 -8.47 8.05
N SER A 306 19.84 -8.30 6.94
CA SER A 306 18.51 -7.69 6.93
C SER A 306 17.46 -8.65 7.51
N ILE A 307 16.25 -8.12 7.82
CA ILE A 307 15.11 -8.93 8.24
C ILE A 307 14.81 -10.02 7.19
N ALA A 308 14.77 -9.64 5.92
CA ALA A 308 14.52 -10.58 4.83
C ALA A 308 15.60 -11.65 4.72
N GLN A 309 16.89 -11.28 4.84
CA GLN A 309 17.98 -12.23 4.73
C GLN A 309 17.98 -13.27 5.86
N LYS A 310 17.68 -12.86 7.10
CA LYS A 310 17.53 -13.79 8.21
C LYS A 310 16.46 -14.84 7.96
N ALA A 311 15.32 -14.42 7.41
CA ALA A 311 14.22 -15.31 7.09
C ALA A 311 14.54 -16.26 5.91
N ILE A 312 15.25 -15.78 4.89
CA ILE A 312 15.76 -16.61 3.80
C ILE A 312 16.70 -17.68 4.34
N ASP A 313 17.64 -17.28 5.19
CA ASP A 313 18.63 -18.18 5.78
C ASP A 313 18.00 -19.26 6.67
N ALA A 314 16.95 -18.92 7.43
CA ALA A 314 16.23 -19.88 8.28
C ALA A 314 15.61 -21.02 7.48
N VAL A 315 15.09 -20.73 6.29
CA VAL A 315 14.55 -21.75 5.38
C VAL A 315 15.67 -22.48 4.65
N ALA A 316 16.67 -21.78 4.15
CA ALA A 316 17.79 -22.38 3.45
C ALA A 316 18.62 -23.35 4.34
N SER A 317 18.75 -23.06 5.63
CA SER A 317 19.44 -23.92 6.60
C SER A 317 18.59 -25.09 7.11
N GLY A 318 17.31 -25.16 6.78
CA GLY A 318 16.39 -26.19 7.25
C GLY A 318 15.87 -25.97 8.67
N GLN A 319 16.11 -24.80 9.30
CA GLN A 319 15.49 -24.44 10.58
C GLN A 319 13.96 -24.35 10.45
N VAL A 320 13.49 -23.92 9.28
CA VAL A 320 12.08 -23.91 8.88
C VAL A 320 11.96 -24.71 7.59
N SER A 321 11.07 -25.69 7.56
CA SER A 321 10.80 -26.52 6.40
C SER A 321 9.33 -26.45 6.01
N PHE A 322 9.04 -26.56 4.71
CA PHE A 322 7.69 -26.59 4.17
C PHE A 322 7.27 -28.02 3.85
N VAL A 323 6.02 -28.34 4.14
CA VAL A 323 5.41 -29.61 3.77
C VAL A 323 4.06 -29.31 3.09
N PRO A 324 3.88 -29.61 1.79
CA PRO A 324 4.88 -30.18 0.84
C PRO A 324 6.02 -29.20 0.51
N GLU A 325 7.17 -29.77 0.17
CA GLU A 325 8.43 -29.01 -0.05
C GLU A 325 8.36 -28.01 -1.22
N ASN A 326 7.51 -28.25 -2.20
CA ASN A 326 7.37 -27.37 -3.38
C ASN A 326 7.05 -25.91 -3.01
N TRP A 327 6.47 -25.64 -1.86
CA TRP A 327 6.16 -24.28 -1.39
C TRP A 327 7.41 -23.45 -1.06
N VAL A 328 8.56 -24.08 -0.89
CA VAL A 328 9.85 -23.36 -0.74
C VAL A 328 10.15 -22.49 -1.95
N ASN A 329 9.83 -22.94 -3.15
CA ASN A 329 10.06 -22.14 -4.38
C ASN A 329 9.23 -20.86 -4.37
N THR A 330 7.96 -20.97 -4.00
CA THR A 330 7.05 -19.82 -3.90
C THR A 330 7.51 -18.84 -2.82
N TYR A 331 7.90 -19.36 -1.64
CA TYR A 331 8.48 -18.56 -0.56
C TYR A 331 9.74 -17.81 -1.02
N ASN A 332 10.69 -18.51 -1.65
CA ASN A 332 11.95 -17.92 -2.11
C ASN A 332 11.73 -16.87 -3.20
N GLN A 333 10.82 -17.12 -4.14
CA GLN A 333 10.49 -16.15 -5.19
C GLN A 333 9.98 -14.84 -4.60
N TRP A 334 9.13 -14.90 -3.60
CA TRP A 334 8.62 -13.71 -2.92
C TRP A 334 9.69 -13.03 -2.06
N MET A 335 10.43 -13.78 -1.24
CA MET A 335 11.44 -13.24 -0.34
C MET A 335 12.61 -12.57 -1.06
N ASN A 336 13.05 -13.12 -2.21
CA ASN A 336 14.12 -12.53 -3.01
C ASN A 336 13.73 -11.24 -3.73
N ASN A 337 12.43 -10.99 -3.90
CA ASN A 337 11.89 -9.78 -4.52
C ASN A 337 11.10 -8.91 -3.54
N ILE A 338 11.30 -9.12 -2.23
CA ILE A 338 10.52 -8.44 -1.21
C ILE A 338 10.73 -6.92 -1.26
N GLN A 339 9.62 -6.19 -1.23
CA GLN A 339 9.61 -4.73 -1.13
C GLN A 339 9.45 -4.30 0.33
N ASP A 340 9.71 -3.03 0.61
CA ASP A 340 9.43 -2.45 1.92
C ASP A 340 7.95 -2.58 2.26
N TRP A 341 7.67 -3.03 3.46
CA TRP A 341 6.32 -3.34 3.90
C TRP A 341 5.60 -2.10 4.43
N CYS A 342 4.56 -1.65 3.74
CA CYS A 342 3.67 -0.59 4.21
C CYS A 342 2.82 -1.11 5.37
N ILE A 343 3.06 -0.57 6.57
CA ILE A 343 2.45 -1.04 7.82
C ILE A 343 1.37 -0.11 8.40
N SER A 344 1.14 1.06 7.82
CA SER A 344 0.12 2.00 8.29
C SER A 344 -1.21 1.83 7.56
N ARG A 345 -2.31 2.00 8.29
CA ARG A 345 -3.69 1.98 7.77
C ARG A 345 -4.46 3.15 8.38
N GLN A 346 -5.20 3.87 7.54
CA GLN A 346 -6.01 5.03 7.92
C GLN A 346 -7.38 4.58 8.47
N LEU A 347 -7.32 3.67 9.43
CA LEU A 347 -8.47 3.07 10.11
C LEU A 347 -8.50 3.51 11.58
N TRP A 348 -9.61 3.28 12.25
CA TRP A 348 -9.77 3.61 13.66
C TRP A 348 -9.62 2.40 14.59
N TRP A 349 -9.95 1.21 14.07
CA TRP A 349 -9.82 -0.04 14.82
C TRP A 349 -8.49 -0.73 14.49
N GLY A 350 -7.66 -0.91 15.50
CA GLY A 350 -6.37 -1.58 15.40
C GLY A 350 -5.38 -1.07 16.45
N HIS A 351 -4.14 -1.54 16.38
CA HIS A 351 -3.04 -1.03 17.18
C HIS A 351 -2.60 0.34 16.65
N GLN A 352 -2.91 1.40 17.37
CA GLN A 352 -2.54 2.76 16.96
C GLN A 352 -1.03 2.92 16.97
N ILE A 353 -0.49 3.50 15.91
CA ILE A 353 0.95 3.70 15.73
C ILE A 353 1.52 4.49 16.93
N PRO A 354 2.63 3.99 17.55
CA PRO A 354 3.23 4.59 18.72
C PRO A 354 4.19 5.72 18.33
N ALA A 355 3.67 6.70 17.59
CA ALA A 355 4.39 7.89 17.16
C ALA A 355 3.59 9.15 17.46
N TRP A 356 4.29 10.24 17.75
CA TRP A 356 3.73 11.56 18.03
C TRP A 356 4.41 12.60 17.15
N TYR A 357 3.72 13.69 16.90
CA TYR A 357 4.21 14.84 16.15
C TYR A 357 4.16 16.08 17.02
N ASP A 358 5.25 16.85 17.02
CA ASP A 358 5.26 18.19 17.60
C ASP A 358 4.63 19.22 16.63
N GLU A 359 4.56 20.49 17.08
CA GLU A 359 3.98 21.58 16.29
C GLU A 359 4.75 21.86 14.98
N GLU A 360 6.00 21.44 14.89
CA GLU A 360 6.88 21.60 13.72
C GLU A 360 6.79 20.39 12.77
N GLY A 361 6.06 19.33 13.18
CA GLY A 361 5.91 18.10 12.42
C GLY A 361 7.05 17.09 12.62
N ASN A 362 7.92 17.30 13.62
CA ASN A 362 8.94 16.31 13.96
C ASN A 362 8.30 15.06 14.56
N VAL A 363 8.84 13.92 14.20
CA VAL A 363 8.34 12.60 14.63
C VAL A 363 9.04 12.17 15.91
N ILE A 364 8.26 11.79 16.92
CA ILE A 364 8.72 11.21 18.17
C ILE A 364 8.09 9.81 18.32
N VAL A 365 8.91 8.77 18.24
CA VAL A 365 8.48 7.39 18.49
C VAL A 365 8.78 7.00 19.92
N ALA A 366 7.78 6.46 20.60
CA ALA A 366 7.86 6.14 22.03
C ALA A 366 6.86 5.02 22.38
N ARG A 367 7.05 4.38 23.52
CA ARG A 367 6.16 3.30 24.01
C ARG A 367 4.84 3.83 24.53
N ASN A 368 4.84 5.04 25.04
CA ASN A 368 3.66 5.72 25.57
C ASN A 368 3.84 7.24 25.53
N GLU A 369 2.78 7.96 25.84
CA GLU A 369 2.76 9.43 25.81
C GLU A 369 3.76 10.06 26.81
N ALA A 370 3.95 9.47 27.98
CA ALA A 370 4.89 9.96 28.96
C ALA A 370 6.34 9.89 28.46
N GLU A 371 6.71 8.77 27.80
CA GLU A 371 8.03 8.64 27.15
C GLU A 371 8.16 9.61 25.98
N ALA A 372 7.11 9.78 25.17
CA ALA A 372 7.12 10.75 24.07
C ALA A 372 7.32 12.18 24.59
N GLN A 373 6.62 12.56 25.66
CA GLN A 373 6.77 13.88 26.27
C GLN A 373 8.16 14.08 26.89
N ALA A 374 8.76 13.02 27.44
CA ALA A 374 10.13 13.06 27.95
C ALA A 374 11.17 13.26 26.83
N LYS A 375 10.92 12.70 25.64
CA LYS A 375 11.75 12.90 24.45
C LYS A 375 11.60 14.29 23.81
N ALA A 376 10.46 14.97 24.05
CA ALA A 376 10.15 16.30 23.52
C ALA A 376 9.58 17.22 24.60
N PRO A 377 10.39 17.61 25.61
CA PRO A 377 9.91 18.38 26.74
C PRO A 377 9.39 19.77 26.34
N GLY A 378 8.21 20.13 26.85
CA GLY A 378 7.57 21.42 26.60
C GLY A 378 6.89 21.58 25.25
N LYS A 379 6.91 20.55 24.39
CA LYS A 379 6.18 20.53 23.11
C LYS A 379 4.76 20.00 23.30
N GLN A 380 3.82 20.50 22.49
CA GLN A 380 2.50 19.89 22.38
C GLN A 380 2.59 18.73 21.39
N LEU A 381 2.19 17.56 21.82
CA LEU A 381 2.31 16.35 21.03
C LEU A 381 0.93 15.86 20.57
N ARG A 382 0.83 15.54 19.27
CA ARG A 382 -0.32 14.87 18.68
C ARG A 382 0.08 13.46 18.26
N ARG A 383 -0.64 12.45 18.76
CA ARG A 383 -0.39 11.06 18.36
C ARG A 383 -0.79 10.84 16.90
N ASP A 384 -0.08 9.94 16.22
CA ASP A 384 -0.44 9.48 14.89
C ASP A 384 -1.84 8.86 14.89
N ASP A 385 -2.67 9.23 13.88
CA ASP A 385 -4.05 8.77 13.79
C ASP A 385 -4.18 7.37 13.18
N ASP A 386 -3.15 6.90 12.49
CA ASP A 386 -3.16 5.61 11.81
C ASP A 386 -3.02 4.45 12.79
N VAL A 387 -3.47 3.28 12.34
CA VAL A 387 -3.25 2.01 13.03
C VAL A 387 -2.30 1.14 12.20
N LEU A 388 -1.70 0.14 12.85
CA LEU A 388 -0.86 -0.82 12.17
C LEU A 388 -1.68 -1.82 11.35
N ASP A 389 -1.11 -2.29 10.27
CA ASP A 389 -1.61 -3.42 9.49
C ASP A 389 -1.86 -4.63 10.40
N THR A 390 -2.98 -5.30 10.19
CA THR A 390 -3.34 -6.53 10.94
C THR A 390 -2.23 -7.59 10.86
N TRP A 391 -1.58 -7.71 9.69
CA TRP A 391 -0.50 -8.66 9.50
C TRP A 391 0.77 -8.34 10.30
N TYR A 392 0.94 -7.08 10.73
CA TYR A 392 2.04 -6.70 11.62
C TYR A 392 1.91 -7.39 12.97
N SER A 393 0.78 -7.26 13.63
CA SER A 393 0.52 -7.94 14.91
C SER A 393 0.46 -9.47 14.76
N SER A 394 -0.09 -9.96 13.64
CA SER A 394 -0.16 -11.39 13.34
C SER A 394 1.22 -12.03 13.14
N ALA A 395 2.19 -11.28 12.62
CA ALA A 395 3.57 -11.75 12.46
C ALA A 395 4.30 -11.99 13.79
N LEU A 396 3.81 -11.39 14.87
CA LEU A 396 4.43 -11.47 16.20
C LEU A 396 3.90 -12.63 17.05
N VAL A 397 2.83 -13.30 16.60
CA VAL A 397 2.14 -14.37 17.37
C VAL A 397 3.08 -15.44 17.93
N PRO A 398 4.12 -15.93 17.20
CA PRO A 398 4.99 -16.99 17.73
C PRO A 398 5.66 -16.66 19.06
N PHE A 399 5.93 -15.40 19.34
CA PHE A 399 6.60 -14.99 20.58
C PHE A 399 5.77 -14.03 21.46
N SER A 400 4.83 -13.27 20.89
CA SER A 400 3.96 -12.38 21.68
C SER A 400 3.05 -13.14 22.65
N THR A 401 2.56 -14.30 22.23
CA THR A 401 1.73 -15.19 23.06
C THR A 401 2.53 -15.90 24.15
N MET A 402 3.86 -15.97 23.99
CA MET A 402 4.79 -16.60 24.94
C MET A 402 5.39 -15.63 25.95
N GLY A 403 4.86 -14.41 26.03
CA GLY A 403 5.24 -13.40 27.03
C GLY A 403 6.41 -12.49 26.67
N TRP A 404 6.85 -12.50 25.39
CA TRP A 404 7.82 -11.50 24.90
C TRP A 404 7.15 -10.11 24.77
N PRO A 405 7.80 -8.97 25.06
CA PRO A 405 9.13 -8.84 25.68
C PRO A 405 9.12 -9.25 27.15
N ASN A 406 10.14 -9.99 27.54
CA ASN A 406 10.18 -10.55 28.89
C ASN A 406 10.38 -9.46 29.93
N GLN A 407 9.54 -9.43 30.94
CA GLN A 407 9.74 -8.54 32.09
C GLN A 407 10.97 -9.00 32.88
N GLY A 408 11.93 -8.10 33.08
CA GLY A 408 13.14 -8.38 33.84
C GLY A 408 14.21 -9.20 33.09
N ASN A 409 14.18 -9.21 31.77
CA ASN A 409 15.17 -9.87 30.89
C ASN A 409 15.26 -11.40 30.99
N ALA A 410 14.33 -12.07 31.65
CA ALA A 410 14.28 -13.53 31.69
C ALA A 410 13.16 -14.06 30.80
N PRO A 411 13.41 -15.02 29.90
CA PRO A 411 12.36 -15.69 29.14
C PRO A 411 11.35 -16.37 30.07
N THR A 412 10.06 -16.38 29.69
CA THR A 412 9.03 -17.12 30.41
C THR A 412 9.21 -18.62 30.20
N ASP A 413 8.62 -19.45 31.09
CA ASP A 413 8.61 -20.91 30.92
C ASP A 413 7.94 -21.29 29.59
N ASP A 414 6.87 -20.62 29.19
CA ASP A 414 6.19 -20.84 27.91
C ASP A 414 7.08 -20.50 26.72
N TYR A 415 7.83 -19.40 26.77
CA TYR A 415 8.78 -19.03 25.74
C TYR A 415 9.85 -20.12 25.58
N ASN A 416 10.43 -20.61 26.68
CA ASN A 416 11.46 -21.62 26.65
C ASN A 416 10.94 -23.00 26.19
N LEU A 417 9.65 -23.31 26.46
CA LEU A 417 9.06 -24.59 26.15
C LEU A 417 8.52 -24.67 24.72
N TYR A 418 7.88 -23.61 24.23
CA TYR A 418 7.10 -23.62 22.99
C TYR A 418 7.73 -22.88 21.83
N LEU A 419 8.81 -22.15 22.03
CA LEU A 419 9.57 -21.53 20.97
C LEU A 419 10.94 -22.21 20.81
N PRO A 420 11.35 -22.64 19.60
CA PRO A 420 10.62 -22.53 18.32
C PRO A 420 9.38 -23.44 18.24
N SER A 421 8.37 -22.98 17.49
CA SER A 421 7.16 -23.73 17.25
C SER A 421 7.44 -25.01 16.48
N SER A 422 6.80 -26.13 16.89
CA SER A 422 7.06 -27.44 16.26
C SER A 422 6.36 -27.57 14.90
N VAL A 423 5.12 -27.11 14.78
CA VAL A 423 4.31 -27.22 13.56
C VAL A 423 3.40 -26.00 13.43
N LEU A 424 3.32 -25.46 12.21
CA LEU A 424 2.34 -24.47 11.80
C LEU A 424 1.52 -25.03 10.64
N VAL A 425 0.21 -25.05 10.76
CA VAL A 425 -0.72 -25.46 9.69
C VAL A 425 -1.48 -24.25 9.20
N THR A 426 -1.48 -24.02 7.89
CA THR A 426 -2.14 -22.87 7.27
C THR A 426 -2.60 -23.17 5.85
N GLY A 427 -3.46 -22.34 5.29
CA GLY A 427 -3.72 -22.30 3.86
C GLY A 427 -2.49 -21.82 3.09
N TYR A 428 -2.32 -22.30 1.87
CA TYR A 428 -1.21 -21.90 1.00
C TYR A 428 -1.32 -20.44 0.54
N ASP A 429 -2.53 -19.91 0.50
CA ASP A 429 -2.86 -18.54 0.11
C ASP A 429 -2.33 -17.48 1.08
N ILE A 430 -2.05 -17.86 2.34
CA ILE A 430 -1.50 -16.94 3.35
C ILE A 430 -0.02 -17.22 3.72
N ILE A 431 0.71 -17.95 2.89
CA ILE A 431 2.16 -18.15 3.09
C ILE A 431 2.89 -16.81 3.16
N PHE A 432 2.59 -15.87 2.26
CA PHE A 432 3.22 -14.54 2.25
C PHE A 432 2.70 -13.62 3.33
N PHE A 433 1.38 -13.62 3.53
CA PHE A 433 0.73 -12.75 4.49
C PHE A 433 1.12 -13.05 5.92
N TRP A 434 1.23 -14.33 6.24
CA TRP A 434 1.38 -14.79 7.60
C TRP A 434 2.67 -15.56 7.85
N VAL A 435 2.89 -16.67 7.16
CA VAL A 435 4.04 -17.55 7.43
C VAL A 435 5.37 -16.84 7.25
N ALA A 436 5.59 -16.22 6.10
CA ALA A 436 6.83 -15.50 5.81
C ALA A 436 7.05 -14.34 6.79
N ARG A 437 6.00 -13.60 7.12
CA ARG A 437 6.08 -12.49 8.09
C ARG A 437 6.37 -12.97 9.51
N MET A 438 5.80 -14.11 9.93
CA MET A 438 6.17 -14.72 11.20
C MET A 438 7.63 -15.17 11.23
N ILE A 439 8.13 -15.80 10.15
CA ILE A 439 9.55 -16.19 10.06
C ILE A 439 10.43 -14.94 10.16
N MET A 440 10.13 -13.89 9.40
CA MET A 440 10.89 -12.63 9.41
C MET A 440 10.96 -12.00 10.80
N MET A 441 9.83 -11.83 11.46
CA MET A 441 9.78 -11.17 12.76
C MET A 441 10.36 -12.06 13.87
N THR A 442 10.08 -13.35 13.85
CA THR A 442 10.65 -14.27 14.85
C THR A 442 12.17 -14.36 14.74
N THR A 443 12.73 -14.53 13.55
CA THR A 443 14.18 -14.60 13.35
C THR A 443 14.90 -13.28 13.60
N HIS A 444 14.16 -12.16 13.60
CA HIS A 444 14.74 -10.85 13.92
C HIS A 444 14.75 -10.56 15.43
N PHE A 445 13.71 -10.95 16.17
CA PHE A 445 13.54 -10.57 17.57
C PHE A 445 13.92 -11.64 18.57
N THR A 446 14.00 -12.90 18.15
CA THR A 446 14.29 -14.05 19.00
C THR A 446 15.48 -14.85 18.53
#